data_f7868eba91ca67707ab3ae552e2cc03f
#
_entry.id   f7868eba91ca67707ab3ae552e2cc03f
#
_cell.length_a   1.000
_cell.length_b   1.000
_cell.length_c   1.000
_cell.angle_alpha   90.00
_cell.angle_beta   90.00
_cell.angle_gamma   90.00
#
_symmetry.space_group_name_H-M   'P 1'
#
loop_
_entity.id
_entity.type
_entity.pdbx_description
1 polymer ?
#
loop_
_entity_poly.entity_id
_entity_poly.type
_entity_poly.pdbx_seq_one_letter_code
_entity_poly.pdbx_strand_id
1 'polypeptide(L)'
;MKIAIIGAGKLGIRLTEALLDGDYDITVVDNNEKKLDILSQQFDVFTVLGDAKTIELLNRIDVKTFDFLIATTTSDDTNILATSFAKILGCKRVIARVREPEHMNQRREIGRASCRERV
;
A
#
# COMPACT_ATOMS: atom_id res chain seq x y z
N MET A 1 1.92 -0.36 -15.82
CA MET A 1 2.02 -1.03 -14.52
C MET A 1 1.27 -0.22 -13.47
N LYS A 2 0.41 -0.87 -12.72
CA LYS A 2 -0.41 -0.22 -11.70
C LYS A 2 0.20 -0.44 -10.32
N ILE A 3 0.38 0.65 -9.59
CA ILE A 3 0.99 0.63 -8.26
C ILE A 3 0.07 1.33 -7.27
N ALA A 4 -0.23 0.65 -6.15
CA ALA A 4 -0.96 1.23 -5.04
C ALA A 4 0.04 1.56 -3.92
N ILE A 5 -0.03 2.78 -3.42
CA ILE A 5 0.78 3.21 -2.28
C ILE A 5 -0.18 3.48 -1.11
N ILE A 6 0.02 2.75 -0.03
CA ILE A 6 -0.78 2.93 1.18
C ILE A 6 -0.02 3.86 2.11
N GLY A 7 -0.57 5.04 2.32
CA GLY A 7 0.04 6.06 3.16
C GLY A 7 0.55 7.25 2.38
N ALA A 8 0.08 8.43 2.74
CA ALA A 8 0.50 9.71 2.15
C ALA A 8 1.37 10.51 3.11
N GLY A 9 2.13 9.84 3.95
CA GLY A 9 3.13 10.45 4.82
C GLY A 9 4.45 10.66 4.10
N LYS A 10 5.51 10.92 4.87
CA LYS A 10 6.83 11.24 4.29
C LYS A 10 7.32 10.18 3.31
N LEU A 11 7.25 8.91 3.71
CA LEU A 11 7.77 7.83 2.86
C LEU A 11 6.88 7.65 1.62
N GLY A 12 5.56 7.70 1.81
CA GLY A 12 4.62 7.57 0.69
C GLY A 12 4.82 8.68 -0.34
N ILE A 13 5.03 9.91 0.11
CA ILE A 13 5.28 11.05 -0.77
C ILE A 13 6.59 10.87 -1.53
N ARG A 14 7.66 10.47 -0.85
CA ARG A 14 8.97 10.24 -1.48
C ARG A 14 8.90 9.13 -2.51
N LEU A 15 8.19 8.06 -2.19
CA LEU A 15 8.02 6.96 -3.12
C LEU A 15 7.21 7.38 -4.34
N THR A 16 6.12 8.12 -4.12
CA THR A 16 5.31 8.65 -5.20
C THR A 16 6.16 9.51 -6.14
N GLU A 17 6.94 10.43 -5.57
CA GLU A 17 7.82 11.30 -6.34
C GLU A 17 8.84 10.49 -7.15
N ALA A 18 9.45 9.48 -6.52
CA ALA A 18 10.44 8.66 -7.19
C ALA A 18 9.87 7.85 -8.35
N LEU A 19 8.60 7.44 -8.23
CA LEU A 19 7.96 6.61 -9.26
C LEU A 19 7.32 7.42 -10.39
N LEU A 20 7.17 8.73 -10.23
CA LEU A 20 6.51 9.56 -11.25
C LEU A 20 7.28 9.65 -12.55
N ASP A 21 8.59 9.46 -12.54
CA ASP A 21 9.40 9.47 -13.75
C ASP A 21 9.22 8.22 -14.59
N GLY A 22 8.62 7.17 -14.03
CA GLY A 22 8.33 5.94 -14.75
C GLY A 22 6.96 5.97 -15.40
N ASP A 23 6.66 4.94 -16.16
CA ASP A 23 5.36 4.77 -16.82
C ASP A 23 4.45 3.93 -15.91
N TYR A 24 4.03 4.53 -14.81
CA TYR A 24 3.20 3.86 -13.81
C TYR A 24 1.90 4.58 -13.57
N ASP A 25 0.82 3.80 -13.39
CA ASP A 25 -0.45 4.33 -12.89
C ASP A 25 -0.43 4.21 -11.37
N ILE A 26 -0.32 5.33 -10.68
CA ILE A 26 -0.15 5.37 -9.23
C ILE A 26 -1.46 5.75 -8.56
N THR A 27 -1.87 4.95 -7.59
CA THR A 27 -3.01 5.24 -6.71
C THR A 27 -2.50 5.31 -5.29
N VAL A 28 -2.78 6.40 -4.59
CA VAL A 28 -2.38 6.58 -3.20
C VAL A 28 -3.61 6.51 -2.31
N VAL A 29 -3.57 5.67 -1.30
CA VAL A 29 -4.66 5.46 -0.34
C VAL A 29 -4.22 5.98 1.02
N ASP A 30 -5.06 6.80 1.64
CA ASP A 30 -4.83 7.26 3.01
C ASP A 30 -6.19 7.50 3.67
N ASN A 31 -6.25 7.42 4.98
CA ASN A 31 -7.46 7.73 5.72
C ASN A 31 -7.55 9.20 6.13
N ASN A 32 -6.60 10.02 5.71
CA ASN A 32 -6.55 11.45 6.00
C ASN A 32 -6.74 12.25 4.71
N GLU A 33 -7.91 12.87 4.57
CA GLU A 33 -8.26 13.63 3.39
C GLU A 33 -7.31 14.78 3.10
N LYS A 34 -6.84 15.47 4.15
CA LYS A 34 -5.93 16.61 3.97
C LYS A 34 -4.60 16.18 3.36
N LYS A 35 -4.08 15.04 3.78
CA LYS A 35 -2.83 14.52 3.21
C LYS A 35 -3.00 14.18 1.73
N LEU A 36 -4.14 13.60 1.38
CA LEU A 36 -4.43 13.29 -0.03
C LEU A 36 -4.59 14.54 -0.87
N ASP A 37 -5.25 15.56 -0.32
CA ASP A 37 -5.44 16.83 -1.03
C ASP A 37 -4.08 17.50 -1.32
N ILE A 38 -3.19 17.53 -0.35
CA ILE A 38 -1.85 18.08 -0.52
C ILE A 38 -1.09 17.31 -1.60
N LEU A 39 -1.16 16.00 -1.53
CA LEU A 39 -0.49 15.13 -2.50
C LEU A 39 -1.00 15.37 -3.92
N SER A 40 -2.31 15.44 -4.09
CA SER A 40 -2.92 15.62 -5.41
C SER A 40 -2.64 16.98 -6.03
N GLN A 41 -2.33 17.99 -5.21
CA GLN A 41 -1.91 19.30 -5.71
C GLN A 41 -0.50 19.29 -6.25
N GLN A 42 0.34 18.37 -5.77
CA GLN A 42 1.75 18.30 -6.14
C GLN A 42 2.01 17.29 -7.26
N PHE A 43 1.24 16.21 -7.32
CA PHE A 43 1.52 15.11 -8.22
C PHE A 43 0.24 14.66 -8.95
N ASP A 44 0.41 14.24 -10.18
CA ASP A 44 -0.68 13.69 -10.99
C ASP A 44 -0.85 12.21 -10.68
N VAL A 45 -1.57 11.92 -9.61
CA VAL A 45 -1.86 10.56 -9.16
C VAL A 45 -3.31 10.44 -8.75
N PHE A 46 -3.82 9.22 -8.75
CA PHE A 46 -5.15 8.96 -8.21
C PHE A 46 -5.07 8.88 -6.69
N THR A 47 -6.04 9.45 -6.01
CA THR A 47 -6.12 9.37 -4.55
C THR A 47 -7.42 8.70 -4.12
N VAL A 48 -7.35 7.89 -3.08
CA VAL A 48 -8.52 7.21 -2.53
C VAL A 48 -8.52 7.39 -1.02
N LEU A 49 -9.60 7.95 -0.51
CA LEU A 49 -9.80 8.12 0.94
C LEU A 49 -10.40 6.84 1.50
N GLY A 50 -9.74 6.22 2.46
CA GLY A 50 -10.26 5.04 3.11
C GLY A 50 -9.22 4.32 3.95
N ASP A 51 -9.67 3.27 4.62
CA ASP A 51 -8.85 2.45 5.49
C ASP A 51 -8.36 1.21 4.74
N ALA A 52 -7.08 1.20 4.42
CA ALA A 52 -6.47 0.11 3.66
C ALA A 52 -6.37 -1.21 4.45
N LYS A 53 -6.68 -1.20 5.75
CA LYS A 53 -6.76 -2.44 6.54
C LYS A 53 -8.07 -3.19 6.32
N THR A 54 -8.94 -2.70 5.45
CA THR A 54 -10.23 -3.33 5.22
C THR A 54 -10.28 -3.98 3.85
N ILE A 55 -10.88 -5.16 3.80
CA ILE A 55 -11.11 -5.86 2.54
C ILE A 55 -12.02 -5.04 1.64
N GLU A 56 -12.99 -4.34 2.24
CA GLU A 56 -13.90 -3.48 1.49
C GLU A 56 -13.17 -2.42 0.66
N LEU A 57 -12.22 -1.71 1.28
CA LEU A 57 -11.44 -0.69 0.57
C LEU A 57 -10.62 -1.33 -0.56
N LEU A 58 -9.95 -2.43 -0.26
CA LEU A 58 -9.10 -3.11 -1.24
C LEU A 58 -9.90 -3.63 -2.43
N ASN A 59 -11.09 -4.14 -2.20
CA ASN A 59 -12.00 -4.53 -3.29
C ASN A 59 -12.50 -3.32 -4.07
N ARG A 60 -12.76 -2.21 -3.40
CA ARG A 60 -13.24 -1.00 -4.05
C ARG A 60 -12.23 -0.45 -5.05
N ILE A 61 -10.95 -0.52 -4.73
CA ILE A 61 -9.90 -0.09 -5.67
C ILE A 61 -9.53 -1.17 -6.68
N ASP A 62 -10.14 -2.36 -6.57
CA ASP A 62 -9.86 -3.51 -7.44
C ASP A 62 -8.38 -3.93 -7.36
N VAL A 63 -7.94 -4.21 -6.14
CA VAL A 63 -6.53 -4.47 -5.83
C VAL A 63 -5.94 -5.63 -6.63
N LYS A 64 -6.76 -6.57 -7.06
CA LYS A 64 -6.30 -7.69 -7.89
C LYS A 64 -5.72 -7.26 -9.23
N THR A 65 -6.05 -6.05 -9.70
CA THR A 65 -5.53 -5.53 -10.95
C THR A 65 -4.19 -4.80 -10.78
N PHE A 66 -3.74 -4.61 -9.56
CA PHE A 66 -2.49 -3.91 -9.29
C PHE A 66 -1.29 -4.86 -9.36
N ASP A 67 -0.21 -4.36 -9.92
CA ASP A 67 1.06 -5.10 -10.00
C ASP A 67 1.80 -5.05 -8.66
N PHE A 68 1.72 -3.91 -7.97
CA PHE A 68 2.33 -3.73 -6.65
C PHE A 68 1.39 -3.02 -5.71
N LEU A 69 1.44 -3.39 -4.44
CA LEU A 69 0.86 -2.60 -3.36
C LEU A 69 1.96 -2.42 -2.31
N ILE A 70 2.29 -1.17 -2.02
CA ILE A 70 3.39 -0.81 -1.12
C ILE A 70 2.79 -0.06 0.07
N ALA A 71 2.90 -0.64 1.26
CA ALA A 71 2.37 -0.03 2.48
C ALA A 71 3.48 0.70 3.22
N THR A 72 3.31 2.01 3.39
CA THR A 72 4.35 2.92 3.88
C THR A 72 3.94 3.70 5.12
N THR A 73 2.86 3.30 5.79
CA THR A 73 2.37 4.04 6.95
C THR A 73 3.31 3.91 8.14
N THR A 74 3.08 4.72 9.17
CA THR A 74 3.87 4.63 10.39
C THR A 74 3.47 3.47 11.29
N SER A 75 2.40 2.77 10.96
CA SER A 75 1.90 1.63 11.73
C SER A 75 2.28 0.31 11.06
N ASP A 76 3.13 -0.47 11.72
CA ASP A 76 3.50 -1.79 11.22
C ASP A 76 2.27 -2.69 11.08
N ASP A 77 1.34 -2.61 12.02
CA ASP A 77 0.10 -3.41 11.97
C ASP A 77 -0.72 -3.10 10.72
N THR A 78 -0.88 -1.82 10.41
CA THR A 78 -1.59 -1.40 9.21
C THR A 78 -0.89 -1.92 7.95
N ASN A 79 0.44 -1.79 7.91
CA ASN A 79 1.22 -2.21 6.76
C ASN A 79 1.13 -3.73 6.55
N ILE A 80 1.21 -4.49 7.64
CA ILE A 80 1.11 -5.95 7.58
C ILE A 80 -0.30 -6.38 7.13
N LEU A 81 -1.34 -5.80 7.74
CA LEU A 81 -2.72 -6.18 7.41
C LEU A 81 -3.08 -5.81 5.99
N ALA A 82 -2.75 -4.59 5.56
CA ALA A 82 -3.07 -4.13 4.20
C ALA A 82 -2.41 -5.01 3.15
N THR A 83 -1.12 -5.32 3.32
CA THR A 83 -0.40 -6.15 2.37
C THR A 83 -0.88 -7.59 2.38
N SER A 84 -1.19 -8.13 3.56
CA SER A 84 -1.69 -9.51 3.67
C SER A 84 -3.04 -9.66 3.00
N PHE A 85 -3.99 -8.75 3.25
CA PHE A 85 -5.29 -8.80 2.61
C PHE A 85 -5.20 -8.58 1.10
N ALA A 86 -4.36 -7.62 0.68
CA ALA A 86 -4.18 -7.36 -0.75
C ALA A 86 -3.66 -8.60 -1.48
N LYS A 87 -2.73 -9.30 -0.88
CA LYS A 87 -2.18 -10.52 -1.47
C LYS A 87 -3.23 -11.61 -1.57
N ILE A 88 -4.00 -11.80 -0.52
CA ILE A 88 -5.10 -12.77 -0.51
C ILE A 88 -6.12 -12.44 -1.61
N LEU A 89 -6.39 -11.16 -1.83
CA LEU A 89 -7.36 -10.72 -2.84
C LEU A 89 -6.82 -10.73 -4.27
N GLY A 90 -5.55 -11.07 -4.45
CA GLY A 90 -5.01 -11.29 -5.79
C GLY A 90 -4.04 -10.23 -6.32
N CYS A 91 -3.60 -9.28 -5.49
CA CYS A 91 -2.54 -8.36 -5.89
C CYS A 91 -1.26 -9.16 -6.19
N LYS A 92 -0.58 -8.83 -7.27
CA LYS A 92 0.56 -9.65 -7.72
C LYS A 92 1.73 -9.62 -6.76
N ARG A 93 2.10 -8.43 -6.26
CA ARG A 93 3.20 -8.28 -5.33
C ARG A 93 2.84 -7.26 -4.26
N VAL A 94 3.29 -7.51 -3.04
CA VAL A 94 3.05 -6.60 -1.92
C VAL A 94 4.36 -6.34 -1.18
N ILE A 95 4.52 -5.12 -0.70
CA ILE A 95 5.70 -4.70 0.06
C ILE A 95 5.21 -3.94 1.28
N ALA A 96 5.64 -4.39 2.47
CA ALA A 96 5.26 -3.75 3.72
C ALA A 96 6.47 -3.16 4.41
N ARG A 97 6.36 -1.89 4.83
CA ARG A 97 7.33 -1.28 5.73
C ARG A 97 7.10 -1.85 7.13
N VAL A 98 8.14 -2.43 7.72
CA VAL A 98 8.07 -2.96 9.08
C VAL A 98 9.29 -2.46 9.85
N ARG A 99 9.05 -1.73 10.94
CA ARG A 99 10.11 -1.12 11.74
C ARG A 99 10.47 -1.89 12.99
N GLU A 100 9.51 -2.64 13.55
CA GLU A 100 9.72 -3.40 14.77
C GLU A 100 10.12 -4.84 14.44
N PRO A 101 11.26 -5.34 14.92
CA PRO A 101 11.74 -6.69 14.55
C PRO A 101 10.75 -7.81 14.87
N GLU A 102 10.02 -7.74 15.97
CA GLU A 102 9.04 -8.77 16.31
C GLU A 102 7.90 -8.83 15.29
N HIS A 103 7.58 -7.71 14.62
CA HIS A 103 6.56 -7.67 13.59
C HIS A 103 7.02 -8.37 12.31
N MET A 104 8.32 -8.48 12.09
CA MET A 104 8.85 -9.23 10.96
C MET A 104 8.46 -10.70 11.04
N ASN A 105 8.51 -11.28 12.24
CA ASN A 105 8.12 -12.68 12.44
C ASN A 105 6.62 -12.87 12.19
N GLN A 106 5.80 -11.96 12.70
CA GLN A 106 4.36 -11.98 12.48
C GLN A 106 4.05 -11.92 10.99
N ARG A 107 4.70 -11.04 10.24
CA ARG A 107 4.53 -10.91 8.81
C ARG A 107 4.90 -12.19 8.07
N ARG A 108 5.97 -12.84 8.47
CA ARG A 108 6.39 -14.11 7.86
C ARG A 108 5.34 -15.19 8.01
N GLU A 109 4.73 -15.30 9.19
CA GLU A 109 3.66 -16.25 9.42
C GLU A 109 2.45 -15.99 8.54
N ILE A 110 2.05 -14.73 8.44
CA ILE A 110 0.94 -14.34 7.57
C ILE A 110 1.28 -14.63 6.11
N GLY A 111 2.51 -14.33 5.68
CA GLY A 111 2.96 -14.59 4.33
C GLY A 111 2.92 -16.07 3.96
N ARG A 112 3.32 -16.94 4.87
CA ARG A 112 3.25 -18.38 4.65
C ARG A 112 1.82 -18.85 4.49
N ALA A 113 0.93 -18.32 5.33
CA ALA A 113 -0.46 -18.71 5.29
C ALA A 113 -1.15 -18.25 4.01
N SER A 114 -0.79 -17.06 3.51
CA SER A 114 -1.51 -16.48 2.39
C SER A 114 -1.01 -16.95 1.02
N CYS A 115 0.29 -16.91 0.74
CA CYS A 115 0.73 -17.17 -0.62
C CYS A 115 2.21 -17.43 -0.76
N ARG A 116 2.95 -17.38 0.30
CA ARG A 116 4.39 -17.61 0.26
C ARG A 116 5.18 -16.51 -0.42
N GLU A 117 4.56 -15.40 -0.76
CA GLU A 117 5.26 -14.25 -1.31
C GLU A 117 6.08 -13.58 -0.24
N ARG A 118 7.29 -13.16 -0.58
CA ARG A 118 8.12 -12.43 0.34
C ARG A 118 8.01 -10.95 0.10
N VAL A 119 8.13 -10.22 1.18
CA VAL A 119 8.00 -8.78 1.10
C VAL A 119 9.21 -8.12 1.74
#